data_2fd96b65bc5408506c2fd4827cfbf829
#
_entry.id   2fd96b65bc5408506c2fd4827cfbf829
#
_cell.length_a   1.000
_cell.length_b   1.000
_cell.length_c   1.000
_cell.angle_alpha   90.00
_cell.angle_beta   90.00
_cell.angle_gamma   90.00
#
_symmetry.space_group_name_H-M   'P 1'
#
loop_
_entity.id
_entity.type
_entity.pdbx_description
1 polymer ?
#
loop_
_entity_poly.entity_id
_entity_poly.type
_entity_poly.pdbx_seq_one_letter_code
_entity_poly.pdbx_strand_id
1 'polypeptide(L)'
;NREGFNRLMLRPRRLGVEPDVGLDTSMEILGQRFDSPLFLCPVAANQAFHTQGEAGAARAARNRGILQLQSHVSSNSYEEIAEARGEPHWFQIYTNPDWNRNQRVIDRVASAGCPTLVWTIDLLGGSNRELSRRSLSGEGRESALCTQCHNHQEGYQRPMNRDLGGPPGERPPYTWDYVKRLKDASDMNLVLKGIVTAEEAELAIEHGADGIYVSNHGGRAVNSMWATIDA
;
A
#
# COMPACT_ATOMS: atom_id res chain seq x y z
N ASN A 1 -12.86 1.23 -12.61
CA ASN A 1 -13.34 1.30 -11.22
C ASN A 1 -14.63 2.12 -11.09
N ARG A 2 -14.69 3.38 -11.54
CA ARG A 2 -15.90 4.23 -11.40
C ARG A 2 -17.16 3.58 -11.99
N GLU A 3 -17.06 2.99 -13.16
CA GLU A 3 -18.18 2.32 -13.83
C GLU A 3 -18.68 1.10 -13.04
N GLY A 4 -17.78 0.30 -12.45
CA GLY A 4 -18.17 -0.80 -11.57
C GLY A 4 -19.03 -0.33 -10.39
N PHE A 5 -18.58 0.70 -9.69
CA PHE A 5 -19.37 1.28 -8.60
C PHE A 5 -20.71 1.88 -9.05
N ASN A 6 -20.77 2.48 -10.25
CA ASN A 6 -22.01 3.05 -10.78
C ASN A 6 -23.10 2.00 -11.09
N ARG A 7 -22.72 0.72 -11.23
CA ARG A 7 -23.67 -0.39 -11.44
C ARG A 7 -24.32 -0.89 -10.14
N LEU A 8 -23.75 -0.55 -8.99
CA LEU A 8 -24.27 -0.98 -7.71
C LEU A 8 -25.36 -0.03 -7.21
N MET A 9 -26.50 -0.60 -6.85
CA MET A 9 -27.64 0.14 -6.33
C MET A 9 -27.91 -0.26 -4.87
N LEU A 10 -28.15 0.75 -4.04
CA LEU A 10 -28.61 0.52 -2.68
C LEU A 10 -30.08 0.10 -2.68
N ARG A 11 -30.41 -0.95 -1.95
CA ARG A 11 -31.79 -1.41 -1.70
C ARG A 11 -32.16 -1.14 -0.25
N PRO A 12 -32.56 0.09 0.12
CA PRO A 12 -32.81 0.45 1.49
C PRO A 12 -34.10 -0.16 2.01
N ARG A 13 -34.11 -0.60 3.26
CA ARG A 13 -35.32 -0.88 4.02
C ARG A 13 -35.82 0.43 4.63
N ARG A 14 -37.11 0.68 4.56
CA ARG A 14 -37.74 1.93 5.02
C ARG A 14 -38.43 1.83 6.37
N LEU A 15 -38.74 0.60 6.79
CA LEU A 15 -39.46 0.33 8.04
C LEU A 15 -38.65 -0.69 8.87
N GLY A 16 -38.91 -0.71 10.19
CA GLY A 16 -38.26 -1.63 11.12
C GLY A 16 -36.89 -1.15 11.62
N VAL A 17 -36.61 0.13 11.54
CA VAL A 17 -35.44 0.75 12.18
C VAL A 17 -35.91 1.28 13.53
N GLU A 18 -35.30 0.78 14.62
CA GLU A 18 -35.53 1.31 15.97
C GLU A 18 -35.02 2.77 16.02
N PRO A 19 -35.81 3.70 16.60
CA PRO A 19 -35.30 5.03 16.87
C PRO A 19 -34.11 4.96 17.81
N ASP A 20 -33.10 5.77 17.60
CA ASP A 20 -31.92 5.96 18.46
C ASP A 20 -30.87 4.82 18.45
N VAL A 21 -30.89 3.92 17.50
CA VAL A 21 -29.76 3.03 17.24
C VAL A 21 -28.63 3.84 16.62
N GLY A 22 -27.60 4.14 17.41
CA GLY A 22 -26.38 4.77 16.90
C GLY A 22 -25.74 3.95 15.79
N LEU A 23 -25.23 4.61 14.74
CA LEU A 23 -24.49 3.94 13.67
C LEU A 23 -23.10 3.54 14.18
N ASP A 24 -22.86 2.24 14.34
CA ASP A 24 -21.52 1.69 14.59
C ASP A 24 -20.87 1.35 13.24
N THR A 25 -19.81 2.08 12.89
CA THR A 25 -19.00 1.84 11.70
C THR A 25 -17.69 1.16 12.03
N SER A 26 -17.43 0.83 13.30
CA SER A 26 -16.20 0.18 13.70
C SER A 26 -16.05 -1.20 13.09
N MET A 27 -14.80 -1.60 12.86
CA MET A 27 -14.46 -2.91 12.34
C MET A 27 -13.18 -3.43 12.98
N GLU A 28 -13.03 -4.74 12.96
CA GLU A 28 -11.78 -5.41 13.29
C GLU A 28 -11.20 -6.07 12.04
N ILE A 29 -9.90 -5.91 11.83
CA ILE A 29 -9.16 -6.55 10.75
C ILE A 29 -7.77 -6.96 11.25
N LEU A 30 -7.43 -8.24 11.09
CA LEU A 30 -6.15 -8.82 11.51
C LEU A 30 -5.78 -8.45 12.96
N GLY A 31 -6.76 -8.56 13.87
CA GLY A 31 -6.60 -8.28 15.30
C GLY A 31 -6.51 -6.80 15.68
N GLN A 32 -6.79 -5.87 14.75
CA GLN A 32 -6.79 -4.45 15.01
C GLN A 32 -8.18 -3.85 14.82
N ARG A 33 -8.60 -2.99 15.75
CA ARG A 33 -9.88 -2.28 15.70
C ARG A 33 -9.73 -0.89 15.12
N PHE A 34 -10.66 -0.52 14.22
CA PHE A 34 -10.75 0.80 13.60
C PHE A 34 -12.18 1.34 13.73
N ASP A 35 -12.33 2.67 13.77
CA ASP A 35 -13.62 3.33 13.94
C ASP A 35 -14.45 3.35 12.63
N SER A 36 -13.83 3.01 11.50
CA SER A 36 -14.47 3.05 10.18
C SER A 36 -13.86 2.01 9.24
N PRO A 37 -14.66 1.43 8.30
CA PRO A 37 -14.14 0.53 7.26
C PRO A 37 -13.33 1.25 6.18
N LEU A 38 -13.26 2.57 6.22
CA LEU A 38 -12.44 3.35 5.29
C LEU A 38 -10.98 3.35 5.74
N PHE A 39 -10.07 3.34 4.77
CA PHE A 39 -8.65 3.38 5.06
C PHE A 39 -7.86 4.18 4.00
N LEU A 40 -6.67 4.61 4.36
CA LEU A 40 -5.76 5.27 3.44
C LEU A 40 -4.86 4.24 2.75
N CYS A 41 -5.02 4.17 1.42
CA CYS A 41 -4.20 3.32 0.55
C CYS A 41 -2.73 3.76 0.56
N PRO A 42 -1.78 2.83 0.23
CA PRO A 42 -0.37 3.19 0.10
C PRO A 42 -0.15 4.07 -1.15
N VAL A 43 0.08 5.35 -0.95
CA VAL A 43 0.39 6.33 -2.00
C VAL A 43 1.85 6.77 -1.87
N ALA A 44 2.55 6.81 -2.99
CA ALA A 44 3.96 7.15 -3.05
C ALA A 44 4.19 8.67 -3.01
N ALA A 45 5.31 9.10 -2.43
CA ALA A 45 5.89 10.44 -2.58
C ALA A 45 4.89 11.58 -2.32
N ASN A 46 4.18 11.54 -1.20
CA ASN A 46 3.12 12.52 -0.90
C ASN A 46 3.68 13.94 -0.70
N GLN A 47 4.97 14.09 -0.37
CA GLN A 47 5.60 15.43 -0.32
C GLN A 47 5.67 16.12 -1.67
N ALA A 48 5.54 15.38 -2.79
CA ALA A 48 5.40 15.99 -4.12
C ALA A 48 4.08 16.76 -4.28
N PHE A 49 3.10 16.53 -3.41
CA PHE A 49 1.78 17.17 -3.44
C PHE A 49 1.55 18.13 -2.28
N HIS A 50 2.13 17.83 -1.11
CA HIS A 50 1.97 18.64 0.09
C HIS A 50 3.17 18.51 1.02
N THR A 51 3.64 19.60 1.60
CA THR A 51 4.86 19.64 2.45
C THR A 51 4.82 18.70 3.64
N GLN A 52 3.64 18.43 4.20
CA GLN A 52 3.49 17.47 5.31
C GLN A 52 3.54 16.01 4.87
N GLY A 53 3.40 15.71 3.58
CA GLY A 53 3.52 14.38 3.01
C GLY A 53 2.71 13.31 3.74
N GLU A 54 3.30 12.13 3.88
CA GLU A 54 2.70 10.97 4.55
C GLU A 54 2.50 11.20 6.06
N ALA A 55 3.32 12.01 6.71
CA ALA A 55 3.15 12.37 8.11
C ALA A 55 1.86 13.16 8.36
N GLY A 56 1.47 14.03 7.42
CA GLY A 56 0.17 14.72 7.45
C GLY A 56 -1.00 13.76 7.30
N ALA A 57 -0.90 12.80 6.37
CA ALA A 57 -1.89 11.74 6.19
C ALA A 57 -2.00 10.85 7.44
N ALA A 58 -0.88 10.55 8.11
CA ALA A 58 -0.84 9.76 9.33
C ALA A 58 -1.61 10.40 10.47
N ARG A 59 -1.38 11.70 10.72
CA ARG A 59 -2.16 12.46 11.72
C ARG A 59 -3.65 12.48 11.40
N ALA A 60 -4.02 12.66 10.14
CA ALA A 60 -5.42 12.64 9.71
C ALA A 60 -6.07 11.26 9.93
N ALA A 61 -5.37 10.18 9.59
CA ALA A 61 -5.83 8.82 9.82
C ALA A 61 -6.03 8.53 11.31
N ARG A 62 -5.06 8.92 12.15
CA ARG A 62 -5.14 8.81 13.62
C ARG A 62 -6.37 9.54 14.18
N ASN A 63 -6.56 10.79 13.77
CA ASN A 63 -7.67 11.63 14.26
C ASN A 63 -9.05 11.08 13.87
N ARG A 64 -9.11 10.20 12.88
CA ARG A 64 -10.35 9.54 12.40
C ARG A 64 -10.44 8.07 12.79
N GLY A 65 -9.50 7.54 13.56
CA GLY A 65 -9.48 6.15 13.97
C GLY A 65 -9.47 5.17 12.80
N ILE A 66 -8.87 5.55 11.65
CA ILE A 66 -8.84 4.71 10.43
C ILE A 66 -7.48 4.10 10.18
N LEU A 67 -7.48 2.95 9.49
CA LEU A 67 -6.27 2.29 9.04
C LEU A 67 -5.52 3.17 8.02
N GLN A 68 -4.19 3.18 8.11
CA GLN A 68 -3.28 3.73 7.12
C GLN A 68 -2.29 2.68 6.66
N LEU A 69 -2.07 2.61 5.36
CA LEU A 69 -1.00 1.83 4.75
C LEU A 69 0.07 2.80 4.22
N GLN A 70 1.30 2.63 4.70
CA GLN A 70 2.44 3.37 4.15
C GLN A 70 2.97 2.68 2.91
N SER A 71 3.30 3.45 1.87
CA SER A 71 4.01 2.93 0.70
C SER A 71 5.50 2.76 0.98
N HIS A 72 6.13 1.68 0.47
CA HIS A 72 7.59 1.51 0.46
C HIS A 72 8.33 2.71 -0.17
N VAL A 73 7.65 3.40 -1.07
CA VAL A 73 8.19 4.53 -1.82
C VAL A 73 7.67 5.87 -1.32
N SER A 74 7.36 5.94 -0.03
CA SER A 74 6.98 7.15 0.70
C SER A 74 8.12 8.17 0.78
N SER A 75 7.75 9.43 1.01
CA SER A 75 8.69 10.54 1.24
C SER A 75 9.27 10.53 2.65
N ASN A 76 8.59 9.88 3.59
CA ASN A 76 9.00 9.74 4.98
C ASN A 76 9.37 8.29 5.28
N SER A 77 10.23 8.08 6.27
CA SER A 77 10.53 6.75 6.81
C SER A 77 9.35 6.17 7.60
N TYR A 78 9.40 4.88 7.90
CA TYR A 78 8.37 4.22 8.71
C TYR A 78 8.30 4.85 10.11
N GLU A 79 9.45 5.10 10.71
CA GLU A 79 9.59 5.66 12.04
C GLU A 79 9.01 7.08 12.12
N GLU A 80 9.31 7.94 11.15
CA GLU A 80 8.75 9.31 11.08
C GLU A 80 7.23 9.32 10.96
N ILE A 81 6.66 8.37 10.19
CA ILE A 81 5.22 8.24 10.01
C ILE A 81 4.57 7.67 11.29
N ALA A 82 5.19 6.66 11.91
CA ALA A 82 4.71 6.08 13.17
C ALA A 82 4.73 7.12 14.31
N GLU A 83 5.77 7.93 14.40
CA GLU A 83 5.85 9.06 15.35
C GLU A 83 4.75 10.09 15.08
N ALA A 84 4.56 10.49 13.82
CA ALA A 84 3.51 11.47 13.46
C ALA A 84 2.09 10.94 13.72
N ARG A 85 1.89 9.63 13.58
CA ARG A 85 0.64 8.92 13.88
C ARG A 85 0.46 8.70 15.38
N GLY A 86 1.55 8.51 16.14
CA GLY A 86 1.54 8.14 17.55
C GLY A 86 1.32 6.66 17.82
N GLU A 87 1.32 5.83 16.78
CA GLU A 87 1.19 4.36 16.84
C GLU A 87 1.72 3.70 15.56
N PRO A 88 2.09 2.41 15.60
CA PRO A 88 2.44 1.63 14.41
C PRO A 88 1.28 1.57 13.39
N HIS A 89 1.62 1.36 12.12
CA HIS A 89 0.69 1.29 11.01
C HIS A 89 1.12 0.20 10.03
N TRP A 90 0.31 -0.11 9.01
CA TRP A 90 0.65 -1.13 8.02
C TRP A 90 1.65 -0.62 7.01
N PHE A 91 2.54 -1.50 6.55
CA PHE A 91 3.58 -1.17 5.59
C PHE A 91 3.44 -1.97 4.29
N GLN A 92 3.40 -1.27 3.15
CA GLN A 92 3.39 -1.89 1.83
C GLN A 92 4.81 -1.96 1.28
N ILE A 93 5.22 -3.18 0.90
CA ILE A 93 6.54 -3.47 0.35
C ILE A 93 6.48 -3.72 -1.17
N TYR A 94 7.49 -3.19 -1.87
CA TYR A 94 7.93 -3.68 -3.17
C TYR A 94 9.23 -4.48 -2.96
N THR A 95 9.22 -5.74 -3.33
CA THR A 95 10.37 -6.60 -3.11
C THR A 95 11.47 -6.35 -4.12
N ASN A 96 12.72 -6.49 -3.66
CA ASN A 96 13.94 -6.41 -4.45
C ASN A 96 14.40 -7.85 -4.80
N PRO A 97 15.10 -8.09 -5.93
CA PRO A 97 15.70 -9.40 -6.23
C PRO A 97 16.67 -9.89 -5.17
N ASP A 98 17.43 -8.97 -4.58
CA ASP A 98 18.29 -9.28 -3.43
C ASP A 98 17.44 -9.46 -2.17
N TRP A 99 17.32 -10.70 -1.71
CA TRP A 99 16.57 -11.02 -0.51
C TRP A 99 17.08 -10.31 0.74
N ASN A 100 18.39 -10.14 0.88
CA ASN A 100 18.97 -9.51 2.07
C ASN A 100 18.49 -8.06 2.24
N ARG A 101 18.17 -7.38 1.12
CA ARG A 101 17.58 -6.05 1.16
C ARG A 101 16.14 -6.09 1.64
N ASN A 102 15.36 -7.06 1.16
CA ASN A 102 14.00 -7.25 1.63
C ASN A 102 13.97 -7.55 3.13
N GLN A 103 14.84 -8.47 3.58
CA GLN A 103 14.94 -8.83 4.99
C GLN A 103 15.25 -7.61 5.86
N ARG A 104 16.22 -6.77 5.47
CA ARG A 104 16.53 -5.55 6.22
C ARG A 104 15.37 -4.55 6.31
N VAL A 105 14.58 -4.42 5.24
CA VAL A 105 13.36 -3.58 5.29
C VAL A 105 12.32 -4.20 6.20
N ILE A 106 12.11 -5.52 6.11
CA ILE A 106 11.16 -6.26 6.94
C ILE A 106 11.56 -6.15 8.41
N ASP A 107 12.81 -6.42 8.76
CA ASP A 107 13.35 -6.34 10.12
C ASP A 107 13.19 -4.92 10.68
N ARG A 108 13.44 -3.89 9.86
CA ARG A 108 13.32 -2.49 10.25
C ARG A 108 11.89 -2.14 10.63
N VAL A 109 10.91 -2.46 9.79
CA VAL A 109 9.50 -2.14 10.08
C VAL A 109 8.94 -3.01 11.19
N ALA A 110 9.33 -4.29 11.26
CA ALA A 110 8.96 -5.19 12.36
C ALA A 110 9.49 -4.67 13.71
N SER A 111 10.77 -4.25 13.77
CA SER A 111 11.37 -3.68 14.97
C SER A 111 10.71 -2.37 15.41
N ALA A 112 10.11 -1.63 14.48
CA ALA A 112 9.31 -0.43 14.76
C ALA A 112 7.83 -0.74 15.09
N GLY A 113 7.48 -2.02 15.25
CA GLY A 113 6.16 -2.48 15.68
C GLY A 113 5.13 -2.61 14.56
N CYS A 114 5.53 -2.64 13.30
CA CYS A 114 4.60 -2.86 12.18
C CYS A 114 3.80 -4.15 12.37
N PRO A 115 2.46 -4.11 12.41
CA PRO A 115 1.67 -5.31 12.63
C PRO A 115 1.41 -6.11 11.36
N THR A 116 1.48 -5.47 10.19
CA THR A 116 1.08 -6.09 8.91
C THR A 116 1.94 -5.60 7.76
N LEU A 117 2.53 -6.55 7.05
CA LEU A 117 3.24 -6.35 5.80
C LEU A 117 2.29 -6.55 4.62
N VAL A 118 2.25 -5.61 3.68
CA VAL A 118 1.39 -5.68 2.49
C VAL A 118 2.27 -5.79 1.24
N TRP A 119 2.31 -6.96 0.63
CA TRP A 119 3.11 -7.16 -0.58
C TRP A 119 2.33 -6.82 -1.83
N THR A 120 2.82 -5.88 -2.64
CA THR A 120 2.20 -5.49 -3.92
C THR A 120 2.71 -6.35 -5.05
N ILE A 121 1.79 -7.04 -5.75
CA ILE A 121 2.08 -8.00 -6.80
C ILE A 121 1.54 -7.61 -8.19
N ASP A 122 0.78 -6.53 -8.32
CA ASP A 122 0.05 -6.15 -9.53
C ASP A 122 0.85 -5.28 -10.54
N LEU A 123 2.13 -5.01 -10.28
CA LEU A 123 3.00 -4.24 -11.16
C LEU A 123 4.05 -5.15 -11.85
N LEU A 124 3.60 -6.11 -12.65
CA LEU A 124 4.46 -7.10 -13.31
C LEU A 124 5.24 -6.56 -14.51
N GLY A 125 4.76 -5.51 -15.15
CA GLY A 125 5.37 -4.91 -16.34
C GLY A 125 5.56 -3.41 -16.25
N GLY A 126 6.27 -2.84 -17.23
CA GLY A 126 6.35 -1.39 -17.42
C GLY A 126 5.02 -0.81 -17.88
N SER A 127 4.72 0.44 -17.50
CA SER A 127 3.52 1.15 -17.92
C SER A 127 3.84 2.10 -19.09
N ASN A 128 3.05 2.04 -20.16
CA ASN A 128 3.09 2.97 -21.28
C ASN A 128 2.32 4.27 -20.97
N ARG A 129 2.69 4.99 -19.94
CA ARG A 129 2.05 6.25 -19.51
C ARG A 129 2.31 7.35 -20.55
N GLU A 130 1.60 7.31 -21.68
CA GLU A 130 1.84 8.23 -22.82
C GLU A 130 1.68 9.70 -22.44
N LEU A 131 0.64 10.05 -21.69
CA LEU A 131 0.44 11.42 -21.21
C LEU A 131 1.59 11.89 -20.33
N SER A 132 2.04 11.04 -19.41
CA SER A 132 3.19 11.34 -18.56
C SER A 132 4.47 11.50 -19.37
N ARG A 133 4.70 10.62 -20.37
CA ARG A 133 5.86 10.73 -21.27
C ARG A 133 5.84 12.03 -22.08
N ARG A 134 4.66 12.41 -22.62
CA ARG A 134 4.50 13.67 -23.37
C ARG A 134 4.68 14.90 -22.49
N SER A 135 4.17 14.87 -21.26
CA SER A 135 4.31 15.97 -20.29
C SER A 135 5.72 16.11 -19.74
N LEU A 136 6.49 15.00 -19.69
CA LEU A 136 7.83 14.95 -19.09
C LEU A 136 8.96 15.06 -20.14
N SER A 137 8.65 15.30 -21.42
CA SER A 137 9.64 15.47 -22.48
C SER A 137 10.32 16.86 -22.49
N GLY A 138 10.01 17.76 -21.55
CA GLY A 138 10.63 19.07 -21.36
C GLY A 138 11.56 19.14 -20.15
N GLU A 139 12.31 20.23 -20.02
CA GLU A 139 13.29 20.51 -18.96
C GLU A 139 12.73 20.56 -17.52
N GLY A 140 11.43 20.36 -17.33
CA GLY A 140 10.72 20.39 -16.02
C GLY A 140 10.53 19.04 -15.35
N ARG A 141 11.39 18.06 -15.58
CA ARG A 141 11.24 16.66 -15.10
C ARG A 141 11.32 16.50 -13.58
N GLU A 142 11.85 17.47 -12.88
CA GLU A 142 12.06 17.43 -11.45
C GLU A 142 11.17 18.48 -10.78
N SER A 143 10.06 18.04 -10.20
CA SER A 143 9.40 18.91 -9.25
C SER A 143 10.37 19.17 -8.08
N ALA A 144 10.59 20.44 -7.73
CA ALA A 144 11.47 20.82 -6.62
C ALA A 144 11.08 20.13 -5.30
N LEU A 145 9.83 19.68 -5.16
CA LEU A 145 9.33 18.91 -4.03
C LEU A 145 9.77 17.44 -4.07
N CYS A 146 10.00 16.87 -5.26
CA CYS A 146 10.44 15.49 -5.39
C CYS A 146 11.93 15.32 -5.09
N THR A 147 12.76 16.35 -5.32
CA THR A 147 14.20 16.33 -5.03
C THR A 147 14.52 16.35 -3.54
N GLN A 148 13.60 16.81 -2.70
CA GLN A 148 13.80 16.84 -1.25
C GLN A 148 13.70 15.45 -0.59
N CYS A 149 12.89 14.54 -1.15
CA CYS A 149 12.70 13.19 -0.61
C CYS A 149 13.46 12.10 -1.38
N HIS A 150 14.04 12.45 -2.54
CA HIS A 150 14.82 11.55 -3.37
C HIS A 150 16.17 12.19 -3.68
N ASN A 151 17.24 11.66 -3.12
CA ASN A 151 18.58 12.12 -3.49
C ASN A 151 19.00 11.43 -4.81
N HIS A 152 18.82 12.14 -5.93
CA HIS A 152 19.18 11.65 -7.27
C HIS A 152 20.70 11.59 -7.50
N GLN A 153 21.51 12.30 -6.68
CA GLN A 153 22.96 12.35 -6.81
C GLN A 153 23.67 11.13 -6.21
N GLU A 154 23.06 10.48 -5.22
CA GLU A 154 23.63 9.31 -4.53
C GLU A 154 22.94 7.99 -4.90
N GLY A 155 22.27 7.91 -6.06
CA GLY A 155 21.58 6.70 -6.50
C GLY A 155 20.33 6.40 -5.70
N TYR A 156 19.22 6.96 -6.12
CA TYR A 156 17.82 6.60 -5.81
C TYR A 156 17.55 6.12 -4.36
N GLN A 157 17.92 6.91 -3.37
CA GLN A 157 17.71 6.55 -1.95
C GLN A 157 16.40 7.14 -1.42
N ARG A 158 15.32 6.37 -1.48
CA ARG A 158 14.11 6.66 -0.73
C ARG A 158 14.35 6.40 0.76
N PRO A 159 13.65 7.08 1.69
CA PRO A 159 13.87 6.92 3.13
C PRO A 159 13.87 5.46 3.61
N MET A 160 13.01 4.61 3.02
CA MET A 160 12.94 3.18 3.37
C MET A 160 14.07 2.34 2.75
N ASN A 161 14.75 2.84 1.73
CA ASN A 161 15.89 2.18 1.06
C ASN A 161 17.24 2.82 1.41
N ARG A 162 17.26 3.80 2.31
CA ARG A 162 18.51 4.42 2.74
C ARG A 162 19.40 3.36 3.37
N ASP A 163 20.67 3.37 3.04
CA ASP A 163 21.70 2.44 3.54
C ASP A 163 21.57 0.97 3.04
N LEU A 164 20.66 0.69 2.11
CA LEU A 164 20.57 -0.65 1.52
C LEU A 164 21.52 -0.88 0.34
N GLY A 165 22.25 0.15 -0.12
CA GLY A 165 23.25 0.10 -1.20
C GLY A 165 22.66 -0.18 -2.60
N GLY A 166 23.29 0.36 -3.66
CA GLY A 166 23.06 0.03 -5.07
C GLY A 166 21.66 0.27 -5.66
N PRO A 167 21.51 0.33 -7.00
CA PRO A 167 20.22 0.41 -7.66
C PRO A 167 19.40 -0.85 -7.44
N PRO A 168 18.06 -0.78 -7.54
CA PRO A 168 17.23 -1.98 -7.55
C PRO A 168 17.63 -2.86 -8.76
N GLY A 169 17.87 -4.14 -8.51
CA GLY A 169 18.10 -5.14 -9.57
C GLY A 169 16.81 -5.45 -10.35
N GLU A 170 16.87 -6.48 -11.15
CA GLU A 170 15.67 -7.04 -11.81
C GLU A 170 14.65 -7.47 -10.75
N ARG A 171 13.35 -7.52 -11.13
CA ARG A 171 12.29 -7.88 -10.19
C ARG A 171 12.43 -9.32 -9.70
N PRO A 172 12.14 -9.60 -8.41
CA PRO A 172 12.14 -10.96 -7.92
C PRO A 172 11.02 -11.78 -8.59
N PRO A 173 11.14 -13.09 -8.63
CA PRO A 173 10.06 -13.92 -9.12
C PRO A 173 8.80 -13.76 -8.24
N TYR A 174 7.66 -13.50 -8.88
CA TYR A 174 6.36 -13.49 -8.22
C TYR A 174 5.82 -14.92 -8.22
N THR A 175 6.17 -15.70 -7.20
CA THR A 175 5.76 -17.10 -7.06
C THR A 175 5.10 -17.34 -5.71
N TRP A 176 4.32 -18.41 -5.59
CA TRP A 176 3.70 -18.80 -4.34
C TRP A 176 4.73 -19.19 -3.27
N ASP A 177 5.86 -19.77 -3.64
CA ASP A 177 6.98 -20.02 -2.73
C ASP A 177 7.54 -18.71 -2.15
N TYR A 178 7.46 -17.62 -2.91
CA TYR A 178 7.89 -16.32 -2.43
C TYR A 178 6.92 -15.73 -1.38
N VAL A 179 5.61 -16.02 -1.50
CA VAL A 179 4.60 -15.71 -0.46
C VAL A 179 5.00 -16.36 0.86
N LYS A 180 5.27 -17.69 0.81
CA LYS A 180 5.71 -18.42 2.01
C LYS A 180 6.99 -17.82 2.60
N ARG A 181 7.96 -17.50 1.77
CA ARG A 181 9.22 -16.88 2.20
C ARG A 181 9.01 -15.53 2.90
N LEU A 182 8.09 -14.71 2.38
CA LEU A 182 7.72 -13.43 3.03
C LEU A 182 7.00 -13.65 4.35
N LYS A 183 6.11 -14.65 4.40
CA LYS A 183 5.39 -14.99 5.64
C LYS A 183 6.35 -15.47 6.73
N ASP A 184 7.32 -16.30 6.37
CA ASP A 184 8.32 -16.85 7.29
C ASP A 184 9.37 -15.80 7.74
N ALA A 185 9.40 -14.61 7.09
CA ALA A 185 10.42 -13.59 7.35
C ALA A 185 10.20 -12.78 8.65
N SER A 186 8.97 -12.80 9.20
CA SER A 186 8.63 -12.09 10.45
C SER A 186 7.30 -12.57 11.01
N ASP A 187 6.98 -12.17 12.24
CA ASP A 187 5.69 -12.46 12.90
C ASP A 187 4.55 -11.50 12.44
N MET A 188 4.83 -10.59 11.52
CA MET A 188 3.80 -9.70 10.97
C MET A 188 2.75 -10.50 10.19
N ASN A 189 1.50 -10.00 10.18
CA ASN A 189 0.54 -10.48 9.21
C ASN A 189 1.02 -10.18 7.79
N LEU A 190 0.74 -11.07 6.84
CA LEU A 190 1.05 -10.88 5.42
C LEU A 190 -0.24 -10.71 4.61
N VAL A 191 -0.36 -9.58 3.92
CA VAL A 191 -1.47 -9.30 3.00
C VAL A 191 -0.95 -9.20 1.58
N LEU A 192 -1.58 -9.91 0.63
CA LEU A 192 -1.25 -9.81 -0.79
C LEU A 192 -2.13 -8.74 -1.46
N LYS A 193 -1.50 -7.68 -1.98
CA LYS A 193 -2.20 -6.60 -2.68
C LYS A 193 -2.05 -6.75 -4.20
N GLY A 194 -3.19 -6.82 -4.89
CA GLY A 194 -3.24 -6.95 -6.34
C GLY A 194 -3.98 -8.19 -6.83
N ILE A 195 -4.56 -8.95 -5.91
CA ILE A 195 -5.43 -10.10 -6.20
C ILE A 195 -6.77 -9.56 -6.72
N VAL A 196 -7.29 -10.17 -7.81
CA VAL A 196 -8.56 -9.80 -8.43
C VAL A 196 -9.34 -11.03 -8.95
N THR A 197 -8.92 -12.23 -8.58
CA THR A 197 -9.59 -13.49 -8.92
C THR A 197 -9.81 -14.33 -7.67
N ALA A 198 -10.91 -15.10 -7.64
CA ALA A 198 -11.21 -15.99 -6.52
C ALA A 198 -10.17 -17.10 -6.40
N GLU A 199 -9.69 -17.62 -7.52
CA GLU A 199 -8.68 -18.68 -7.58
C GLU A 199 -7.36 -18.24 -6.94
N GLU A 200 -6.90 -17.01 -7.22
CA GLU A 200 -5.70 -16.47 -6.58
C GLU A 200 -5.93 -16.18 -5.08
N ALA A 201 -7.14 -15.82 -4.69
CA ALA A 201 -7.48 -15.63 -3.28
C ALA A 201 -7.41 -16.95 -2.49
N GLU A 202 -7.90 -18.05 -3.07
CA GLU A 202 -7.80 -19.38 -2.48
C GLU A 202 -6.33 -19.82 -2.36
N LEU A 203 -5.54 -19.67 -3.42
CA LEU A 203 -4.11 -19.94 -3.41
C LEU A 203 -3.35 -19.08 -2.39
N ALA A 204 -3.74 -17.82 -2.19
CA ALA A 204 -3.13 -16.96 -1.19
C ALA A 204 -3.28 -17.52 0.23
N ILE A 205 -4.47 -18.04 0.56
CA ILE A 205 -4.75 -18.71 1.84
C ILE A 205 -3.91 -19.99 1.98
N GLU A 206 -3.88 -20.83 0.93
CA GLU A 206 -3.11 -22.09 0.92
C GLU A 206 -1.61 -21.86 1.16
N HIS A 207 -1.07 -20.73 0.68
CA HIS A 207 0.34 -20.37 0.85
C HIS A 207 0.63 -19.49 2.07
N GLY A 208 -0.38 -19.34 2.97
CA GLY A 208 -0.20 -18.76 4.29
C GLY A 208 -0.31 -17.23 4.35
N ALA A 209 -0.90 -16.57 3.37
CA ALA A 209 -1.26 -15.17 3.50
C ALA A 209 -2.41 -15.02 4.53
N ASP A 210 -2.33 -14.00 5.38
CA ASP A 210 -3.35 -13.71 6.39
C ASP A 210 -4.52 -12.90 5.82
N GLY A 211 -4.34 -12.33 4.62
CA GLY A 211 -5.39 -11.58 3.95
C GLY A 211 -5.02 -11.20 2.52
N ILE A 212 -6.03 -10.73 1.79
CA ILE A 212 -5.86 -10.16 0.46
C ILE A 212 -6.37 -8.71 0.42
N TYR A 213 -5.75 -7.92 -0.43
CA TYR A 213 -6.20 -6.59 -0.77
C TYR A 213 -6.60 -6.59 -2.25
N VAL A 214 -7.91 -6.69 -2.51
CA VAL A 214 -8.45 -6.67 -3.87
C VAL A 214 -8.13 -5.33 -4.52
N SER A 215 -7.29 -5.34 -5.53
CA SER A 215 -6.73 -4.12 -6.12
C SER A 215 -6.32 -4.33 -7.56
N ASN A 216 -6.63 -3.34 -8.41
CA ASN A 216 -6.09 -3.18 -9.76
C ASN A 216 -5.16 -1.94 -9.84
N HIS A 217 -4.55 -1.56 -8.71
CA HIS A 217 -3.66 -0.39 -8.57
C HIS A 217 -4.31 0.94 -8.97
N GLY A 218 -5.62 1.07 -8.74
CA GLY A 218 -6.37 2.26 -9.16
C GLY A 218 -6.58 2.34 -10.68
N GLY A 219 -6.56 1.19 -11.39
CA GLY A 219 -6.62 1.11 -12.85
C GLY A 219 -5.28 1.38 -13.54
N ARG A 220 -4.16 1.28 -12.82
CA ARG A 220 -2.81 1.62 -13.34
C ARG A 220 -1.98 0.39 -13.70
N ALA A 221 -2.40 -0.82 -13.31
CA ALA A 221 -1.70 -2.05 -13.59
C ALA A 221 -1.98 -2.53 -15.03
N VAL A 222 -3.25 -2.68 -15.38
CA VAL A 222 -3.72 -3.14 -16.71
C VAL A 222 -4.98 -2.36 -17.10
N ASN A 223 -5.11 -2.03 -18.41
CA ASN A 223 -6.26 -1.26 -18.91
C ASN A 223 -7.58 -2.04 -18.99
N SER A 224 -7.51 -3.37 -19.13
CA SER A 224 -8.65 -4.26 -19.38
C SER A 224 -9.06 -5.10 -18.19
N MET A 225 -8.65 -4.74 -16.99
CA MET A 225 -9.05 -5.44 -15.76
C MET A 225 -10.45 -5.06 -15.31
N TRP A 226 -11.07 -5.96 -14.59
CA TRP A 226 -12.31 -5.69 -13.86
C TRP A 226 -12.14 -4.56 -12.84
N ALA A 227 -13.24 -3.89 -12.53
CA ALA A 227 -13.26 -3.01 -11.38
C ALA A 227 -13.14 -3.86 -10.11
N THR A 228 -12.46 -3.33 -9.08
CA THR A 228 -12.23 -4.06 -7.84
C THR A 228 -13.50 -4.43 -7.07
N ILE A 229 -14.62 -3.79 -7.39
CA ILE A 229 -15.94 -4.12 -6.83
C ILE A 229 -16.63 -5.27 -7.57
N ASP A 230 -16.14 -5.63 -8.75
CA ASP A 230 -16.66 -6.72 -9.57
C ASP A 230 -15.78 -7.98 -9.48
N ALA A 231 -14.61 -7.88 -8.84
CA ALA A 231 -13.62 -8.93 -8.69
C ALA A 231 -13.99 -9.93 -7.57
#